data_7b524775f0d2b6b039e1887d12315509
#
_entry.id   7b524775f0d2b6b039e1887d12315509
#
_cell.length_a   1.000
_cell.length_b   1.000
_cell.length_c   1.000
_cell.angle_alpha   90.00
_cell.angle_beta   90.00
_cell.angle_gamma   90.00
#
_symmetry.space_group_name_H-M   'P 1'
#
loop_
_entity.id
_entity.type
_entity.pdbx_description
1 polymer ?
#
loop_
_entity_poly.entity_id
_entity_poly.type
_entity_poly.pdbx_seq_one_letter_code
_entity_poly.pdbx_strand_id
1 'polypeptide(L)'
;MAAHRHPTLYQTYGDRSEDPNIPPLATYLLRLAHLKRTNLCVSADVKTTTELLQLAEDVGDHICVLKTHADIISDFTDRTIRGLVEVARRKKFVIFEDRKFGDIGSKLYRSSH
;
A
#
# COMPACT_ATOMS: atom_id res chain seq x y z
N MET A 1 -2.06 -35.28 -20.10
CA MET A 1 -1.88 -35.09 -18.65
C MET A 1 -1.99 -33.60 -18.28
N ALA A 2 -2.86 -33.29 -17.37
CA ALA A 2 -3.04 -31.90 -16.99
C ALA A 2 -1.80 -31.37 -16.25
N ALA A 3 -1.41 -30.15 -16.57
CA ALA A 3 -0.33 -29.50 -15.85
C ALA A 3 -0.72 -29.30 -14.38
N HIS A 4 0.23 -29.57 -13.50
CA HIS A 4 0.02 -29.33 -12.09
C HIS A 4 0.04 -27.81 -11.81
N ARG A 5 -1.06 -27.26 -11.31
CA ARG A 5 -1.20 -25.82 -11.05
C ARG A 5 -1.22 -25.55 -9.56
N HIS A 6 -0.60 -24.44 -9.18
CA HIS A 6 -0.60 -24.02 -7.80
C HIS A 6 -2.02 -23.68 -7.35
N PRO A 7 -2.44 -24.08 -6.14
CA PRO A 7 -3.80 -23.81 -5.65
C PRO A 7 -4.23 -22.35 -5.70
N THR A 8 -3.30 -21.42 -5.53
CA THR A 8 -3.63 -19.98 -5.54
C THR A 8 -4.17 -19.49 -6.88
N LEU A 9 -3.99 -20.23 -7.97
CA LEU A 9 -4.54 -19.87 -9.27
C LEU A 9 -6.07 -19.94 -9.30
N TYR A 10 -6.67 -20.65 -8.36
CA TYR A 10 -8.12 -20.85 -8.29
C TYR A 10 -8.75 -20.10 -7.10
N GLN A 11 -7.95 -19.40 -6.32
CA GLN A 11 -8.41 -18.71 -5.13
C GLN A 11 -8.53 -17.22 -5.37
N THR A 12 -9.56 -16.61 -4.79
CA THR A 12 -9.66 -15.16 -4.72
C THR A 12 -8.67 -14.62 -3.71
N TYR A 13 -8.43 -13.32 -3.74
CA TYR A 13 -7.62 -12.68 -2.69
C TYR A 13 -8.23 -12.88 -1.31
N GLY A 14 -9.58 -12.86 -1.23
CA GLY A 14 -10.27 -13.14 0.03
C GLY A 14 -10.00 -14.55 0.52
N ASP A 15 -10.06 -15.54 -0.36
CA ASP A 15 -9.75 -16.93 0.00
C ASP A 15 -8.32 -17.06 0.51
N ARG A 16 -7.37 -16.44 -0.18
CA ARG A 16 -5.96 -16.47 0.21
C ARG A 16 -5.71 -15.77 1.54
N SER A 17 -6.50 -14.76 1.89
CA SER A 17 -6.36 -14.04 3.15
C SER A 17 -6.71 -14.88 4.36
N GLU A 18 -7.42 -15.98 4.17
CA GLU A 18 -7.83 -16.88 5.25
C GLU A 18 -6.77 -17.93 5.61
N ASP A 19 -5.68 -18.00 4.85
CA ASP A 19 -4.57 -18.91 5.14
C ASP A 19 -3.91 -18.49 6.47
N PRO A 20 -3.89 -19.40 7.50
CA PRO A 20 -3.32 -19.05 8.80
C PRO A 20 -1.78 -18.97 8.78
N ASN A 21 -1.15 -19.41 7.70
CA ASN A 21 0.31 -19.46 7.59
C ASN A 21 0.92 -18.21 6.96
N ILE A 22 0.12 -17.23 6.56
CA ILE A 22 0.64 -16.00 5.97
C ILE A 22 0.83 -14.92 7.04
N PRO A 23 1.79 -13.98 6.84
CA PRO A 23 1.96 -12.87 7.78
C PRO A 23 0.73 -11.97 7.87
N PRO A 24 0.49 -11.33 9.03
CA PRO A 24 -0.67 -10.43 9.20
C PRO A 24 -0.77 -9.33 8.16
N LEU A 25 0.35 -8.76 7.73
CA LEU A 25 0.34 -7.73 6.70
C LEU A 25 -0.14 -8.29 5.35
N ALA A 26 0.30 -9.51 5.00
CA ALA A 26 -0.16 -10.16 3.77
C ALA A 26 -1.66 -10.43 3.85
N THR A 27 -2.16 -10.85 5.00
CA THR A 27 -3.59 -11.02 5.24
C THR A 27 -4.35 -9.73 4.97
N TYR A 28 -3.86 -8.62 5.53
CA TYR A 28 -4.47 -7.31 5.35
C TYR A 28 -4.51 -6.89 3.88
N LEU A 29 -3.39 -7.04 3.18
CA LEU A 29 -3.30 -6.67 1.76
C LEU A 29 -4.21 -7.52 0.88
N LEU A 30 -4.28 -8.83 1.13
CA LEU A 30 -5.14 -9.71 0.37
C LEU A 30 -6.63 -9.38 0.58
N ARG A 31 -7.02 -9.08 1.81
CA ARG A 31 -8.38 -8.64 2.12
C ARG A 31 -8.70 -7.31 1.44
N LEU A 32 -7.74 -6.40 1.47
CA LEU A 32 -7.90 -5.09 0.86
C LEU A 32 -8.08 -5.22 -0.65
N ALA A 33 -7.24 -6.02 -1.30
CA ALA A 33 -7.32 -6.28 -2.73
C ALA A 33 -8.68 -6.90 -3.09
N HIS A 34 -9.15 -7.82 -2.28
CA HIS A 34 -10.44 -8.46 -2.49
C HIS A 34 -11.60 -7.46 -2.39
N LEU A 35 -11.62 -6.65 -1.32
CA LEU A 35 -12.67 -5.68 -1.07
C LEU A 35 -12.71 -4.58 -2.13
N LYS A 36 -11.54 -4.09 -2.52
CA LYS A 36 -11.42 -2.98 -3.48
C LYS A 36 -11.42 -3.46 -4.93
N ARG A 37 -11.32 -4.75 -5.15
CA ARG A 37 -11.22 -5.35 -6.48
C ARG A 37 -10.07 -4.78 -7.29
N THR A 38 -8.94 -4.57 -6.62
CA THR A 38 -7.73 -4.05 -7.25
C THR A 38 -6.51 -4.62 -6.54
N ASN A 39 -5.42 -4.76 -7.26
CA ASN A 39 -4.12 -5.12 -6.71
C ASN A 39 -3.07 -4.10 -7.11
N LEU A 40 -3.48 -2.90 -7.48
CA LEU A 40 -2.58 -1.87 -7.98
C LEU A 40 -1.76 -1.25 -6.87
N CYS A 41 -0.50 -0.99 -7.19
CA CYS A 41 0.43 -0.19 -6.39
C CYS A 41 0.87 1.00 -7.23
N VAL A 42 0.81 2.19 -6.67
CA VAL A 42 1.26 3.40 -7.34
C VAL A 42 2.50 3.93 -6.67
N SER A 43 3.50 4.28 -7.46
CA SER A 43 4.71 4.93 -7.00
C SER A 43 4.54 6.45 -7.11
N ALA A 44 4.66 7.14 -5.99
CA ALA A 44 4.45 8.58 -5.93
C ALA A 44 5.80 9.29 -6.13
N ASP A 45 6.09 9.66 -7.37
CA ASP A 45 7.32 10.38 -7.72
C ASP A 45 7.07 11.90 -7.77
N VAL A 46 6.44 12.41 -6.72
CA VAL A 46 6.10 13.82 -6.58
C VAL A 46 7.11 14.53 -5.69
N LYS A 47 7.18 15.85 -5.79
CA LYS A 47 8.23 16.64 -5.13
C LYS A 47 7.75 17.47 -3.94
N THR A 48 6.45 17.61 -3.75
CA THR A 48 5.89 18.39 -2.64
C THR A 48 4.83 17.61 -1.88
N THR A 49 4.60 18.00 -0.64
CA THR A 49 3.53 17.43 0.19
C THR A 49 2.16 17.61 -0.47
N THR A 50 1.89 18.79 -0.99
CA THR A 50 0.60 19.07 -1.65
C THR A 50 0.35 18.11 -2.81
N GLU A 51 1.36 17.92 -3.66
CA GLU A 51 1.25 16.97 -4.78
C GLU A 51 1.03 15.53 -4.30
N LEU A 52 1.74 15.14 -3.22
CA LEU A 52 1.61 13.79 -2.66
C LEU A 52 0.19 13.55 -2.14
N LEU A 53 -0.33 14.47 -1.35
CA LEU A 53 -1.67 14.32 -0.78
C LEU A 53 -2.75 14.36 -1.85
N GLN A 54 -2.56 15.20 -2.88
CA GLN A 54 -3.50 15.24 -4.00
C GLN A 54 -3.49 13.93 -4.79
N LEU A 55 -2.31 13.39 -5.07
CA LEU A 55 -2.19 12.09 -5.74
C LEU A 55 -2.89 11.00 -4.94
N ALA A 56 -2.66 10.97 -3.62
CA ALA A 56 -3.29 9.98 -2.74
C ALA A 56 -4.82 10.08 -2.78
N GLU A 57 -5.36 11.29 -2.78
CA GLU A 57 -6.80 11.50 -2.90
C GLU A 57 -7.33 11.01 -4.26
N ASP A 58 -6.61 11.29 -5.32
CA ASP A 58 -7.06 10.97 -6.69
C ASP A 58 -7.04 9.47 -6.96
N VAL A 59 -6.03 8.75 -6.48
CA VAL A 59 -5.85 7.33 -6.81
C VAL A 59 -6.26 6.39 -5.68
N GLY A 60 -6.47 6.93 -4.47
CA GLY A 60 -6.61 6.11 -3.26
C GLY A 60 -7.70 5.06 -3.31
N ASP A 61 -8.81 5.34 -3.98
CA ASP A 61 -9.92 4.39 -4.09
C ASP A 61 -9.59 3.19 -5.00
N HIS A 62 -8.58 3.33 -5.84
CA HIS A 62 -8.25 2.36 -6.89
C HIS A 62 -6.98 1.56 -6.63
N ILE A 63 -6.32 1.80 -5.51
CA ILE A 63 -5.03 1.17 -5.20
C ILE A 63 -5.07 0.47 -3.85
N CYS A 64 -4.15 -0.47 -3.66
CA CYS A 64 -3.91 -1.12 -2.38
C CYS A 64 -2.67 -0.56 -1.68
N VAL A 65 -1.68 -0.10 -2.44
CA VAL A 65 -0.41 0.37 -1.91
C VAL A 65 -0.01 1.66 -2.62
N LEU A 66 0.41 2.64 -1.83
CA LEU A 66 1.07 3.84 -2.33
C LEU A 66 2.52 3.82 -1.87
N LYS A 67 3.44 3.78 -2.81
CA LYS A 67 4.87 3.81 -2.51
C LYS A 67 5.36 5.26 -2.56
N THR A 68 6.01 5.69 -1.49
CA THR A 68 6.51 7.05 -1.37
C THR A 68 8.02 7.09 -1.29
N HIS A 69 8.60 8.23 -1.68
CA HIS A 69 10.02 8.53 -1.56
C HIS A 69 10.17 9.85 -0.81
N ALA A 70 10.28 9.78 0.53
CA ALA A 70 10.39 10.97 1.37
C ALA A 70 11.58 11.84 0.97
N ASP A 71 12.65 11.22 0.49
CA ASP A 71 13.90 11.92 0.13
C ASP A 71 13.73 12.96 -0.97
N ILE A 72 12.76 12.77 -1.86
CA ILE A 72 12.56 13.68 -2.99
C ILE A 72 11.47 14.71 -2.73
N ILE A 73 10.78 14.63 -1.60
CA ILE A 73 9.74 15.59 -1.23
C ILE A 73 10.39 16.74 -0.48
N SER A 74 10.39 17.93 -1.07
CA SER A 74 11.15 19.08 -0.57
C SER A 74 10.69 19.59 0.79
N ASP A 75 9.40 19.48 1.09
CA ASP A 75 8.79 19.96 2.33
C ASP A 75 8.27 18.83 3.22
N PHE A 76 8.94 17.68 3.16
CA PHE A 76 8.54 16.52 3.95
C PHE A 76 8.70 16.78 5.45
N THR A 77 7.63 16.56 6.20
CA THR A 77 7.61 16.70 7.67
C THR A 77 6.72 15.61 8.27
N ASP A 78 6.64 15.58 9.58
CA ASP A 78 5.70 14.68 10.27
C ASP A 78 4.26 14.97 9.88
N ARG A 79 3.94 16.21 9.53
CA ARG A 79 2.61 16.57 9.04
C ARG A 79 2.30 15.91 7.70
N THR A 80 3.30 15.74 6.85
CA THR A 80 3.16 15.03 5.58
C THR A 80 2.71 13.60 5.83
N ILE A 81 3.40 12.90 6.74
CA ILE A 81 3.05 11.52 7.09
C ILE A 81 1.66 11.45 7.70
N ARG A 82 1.32 12.33 8.62
CA ARG A 82 0.00 12.32 9.26
C ARG A 82 -1.12 12.57 8.27
N GLY A 83 -0.92 13.51 7.36
CA GLY A 83 -1.88 13.78 6.29
C GLY A 83 -2.07 12.58 5.38
N LEU A 84 -0.96 11.94 4.99
CA LEU A 84 -1.01 10.78 4.13
C LEU A 84 -1.68 9.58 4.82
N VAL A 85 -1.37 9.34 6.10
CA VAL A 85 -2.01 8.28 6.88
C VAL A 85 -3.53 8.50 6.97
N GLU A 86 -3.96 9.75 7.13
CA GLU A 86 -5.38 10.07 7.16
C GLU A 86 -6.09 9.75 5.84
N VAL A 87 -5.46 10.09 4.71
CA VAL A 87 -6.00 9.72 3.39
C VAL A 87 -6.02 8.20 3.24
N ALA A 88 -4.94 7.53 3.63
CA ALA A 88 -4.84 6.07 3.55
C ALA A 88 -5.92 5.39 4.38
N ARG A 89 -6.24 5.94 5.54
CA ARG A 89 -7.28 5.40 6.40
C ARG A 89 -8.67 5.53 5.76
N ARG A 90 -8.96 6.69 5.17
CA ARG A 90 -10.26 6.92 4.50
C ARG A 90 -10.40 6.12 3.21
N LYS A 91 -9.33 6.10 2.41
CA LYS A 91 -9.34 5.49 1.07
C LYS A 91 -8.97 4.00 1.11
N LYS A 92 -8.45 3.52 2.23
CA LYS A 92 -8.08 2.12 2.43
C LYS A 92 -6.95 1.66 1.53
N PHE A 93 -5.76 2.16 1.79
CA PHE A 93 -4.53 1.66 1.17
C PHE A 93 -3.39 1.66 2.18
N VAL A 94 -2.33 0.94 1.85
CA VAL A 94 -1.12 0.84 2.66
C VAL A 94 -0.07 1.77 2.09
N ILE A 95 0.65 2.46 2.96
CA ILE A 95 1.76 3.31 2.57
C ILE A 95 3.05 2.53 2.73
N PHE A 96 3.83 2.46 1.66
CA PHE A 96 5.16 1.88 1.67
C PHE A 96 6.17 3.00 1.40
N GLU A 97 7.03 3.27 2.37
CA GLU A 97 8.04 4.31 2.22
C GLU A 97 9.40 3.68 1.94
N ASP A 98 9.99 4.08 0.83
CA ASP A 98 11.32 3.63 0.43
C ASP A 98 12.32 4.74 0.72
N ARG A 99 13.20 4.51 1.70
CA ARG A 99 14.26 5.45 2.07
C ARG A 99 15.59 4.99 1.50
N LYS A 100 16.26 5.91 0.81
CA LYS A 100 17.53 5.59 0.16
C LYS A 100 18.75 5.88 1.03
N PHE A 101 18.61 6.73 2.05
CA PHE A 101 19.74 7.19 2.85
C PHE A 101 19.56 6.88 4.32
N GLY A 102 20.64 6.39 4.94
CA GLY A 102 20.73 6.21 6.39
C GLY A 102 20.03 5.00 6.95
N ASP A 103 18.97 4.52 6.32
CA ASP A 103 18.26 3.34 6.75
C ASP A 103 18.42 2.23 5.74
N ILE A 104 18.72 1.06 6.23
CA ILE A 104 18.70 -0.15 5.42
C ILE A 104 17.31 -0.72 5.52
N GLY A 105 16.50 -0.46 4.51
CA GLY A 105 15.17 -1.00 4.45
C GLY A 105 14.09 0.03 4.23
N SER A 106 12.88 -0.45 4.23
CA SER A 106 11.69 0.33 3.93
C SER A 106 10.77 0.32 5.12
N LYS A 107 10.03 1.39 5.28
CA LYS A 107 8.97 1.48 6.29
C LYS A 107 7.62 1.27 5.65
N LEU A 108 6.79 0.51 6.35
CA LEU A 108 5.45 0.21 5.90
C LEU A 108 4.46 0.78 6.90
N TYR A 109 3.52 1.55 6.41
CA TYR A 109 2.46 2.13 7.21
C TYR A 109 1.11 1.61 6.75
N ARG A 110 0.28 1.19 7.70
CA ARG A 110 -1.10 0.87 7.41
C ARG A 110 -2.00 1.64 8.34
N SER A 111 -3.22 1.91 7.89
CA SER A 111 -4.20 2.55 8.77
C SER A 111 -4.59 1.58 9.89
N SER A 112 -4.56 2.07 11.10
CA SER A 112 -5.19 1.39 12.23
C SER A 112 -6.62 1.93 12.41
N HIS A 113 -7.48 1.11 12.90
CA HIS A 113 -8.87 1.48 13.16
C HIS A 113 -9.29 1.06 14.54
#